data_9e3e9724ba11b8448eff98aa0b0497dc
#
_entry.id   9e3e9724ba11b8448eff98aa0b0497dc
#
_cell.length_a   1.000
_cell.length_b   1.000
_cell.length_c   1.000
_cell.angle_alpha   90.00
_cell.angle_beta   90.00
_cell.angle_gamma   90.00
#
_symmetry.space_group_name_H-M   'P 1'
#
loop_
_entity.id
_entity.type
_entity.pdbx_description
1 polymer ?
#
loop_
_entity_poly.entity_id
_entity_poly.type
_entity_poly.pdbx_seq_one_letter_code
_entity_poly.pdbx_strand_id
1 'polypeptide(L)'
;KSLNALCVRLVFCLYAEDAGIFGRRGMFHDYLQAHRAEDRRALIDLFRVLDQRPEQRDRYLDDDLAAFPYVNGGLFADENIEIPRLGEKIIDLLLSRASEDFDWSAISPTIFGAVFESTLNPETRRKGGMHYTSIENIHKVIDPLFLDDLKAELAEIKAIPVDRTRDMRLRGFQDRLAGLKFLDPACGSGNFLTETYLSLRRLENEAVKELIVLDKGRYGKQVSGQMTLGEEGINPIQVSISQFYGIEITDFAVTVAKTALW
;
A
#
# COMPACT_ATOMS: atom_id res chain seq x y z
N LYS A 1 -10.21 -22.27 -4.14
CA LYS A 1 -9.58 -21.45 -3.09
C LYS A 1 -8.11 -21.18 -3.45
N SER A 2 -7.32 -22.21 -3.73
CA SER A 2 -5.88 -22.07 -4.04
C SER A 2 -5.60 -21.21 -5.28
N LEU A 3 -6.39 -21.37 -6.37
CA LEU A 3 -6.22 -20.56 -7.57
C LEU A 3 -6.42 -19.06 -7.30
N ASN A 4 -7.44 -18.68 -6.54
CA ASN A 4 -7.68 -17.28 -6.19
C ASN A 4 -6.52 -16.71 -5.37
N ALA A 5 -6.03 -17.46 -4.37
CA ALA A 5 -4.87 -17.04 -3.58
C ALA A 5 -3.62 -16.86 -4.44
N LEU A 6 -3.38 -17.77 -5.39
CA LEU A 6 -2.28 -17.65 -6.35
C LEU A 6 -2.41 -16.40 -7.22
N CYS A 7 -3.59 -16.14 -7.80
CA CYS A 7 -3.83 -14.93 -8.62
C CYS A 7 -3.55 -13.65 -7.81
N VAL A 8 -4.02 -13.60 -6.55
CA VAL A 8 -3.78 -12.47 -5.65
C VAL A 8 -2.28 -12.25 -5.41
N ARG A 9 -1.53 -13.33 -5.12
CA ARG A 9 -0.09 -13.28 -4.89
C ARG A 9 0.68 -12.78 -6.13
N LEU A 10 0.29 -13.28 -7.31
CA LEU A 10 0.90 -12.84 -8.58
C LEU A 10 0.62 -11.37 -8.86
N VAL A 11 -0.64 -10.93 -8.72
CA VAL A 11 -1.01 -9.51 -8.90
C VAL A 11 -0.27 -8.61 -7.90
N PHE A 12 -0.15 -9.06 -6.65
CA PHE A 12 0.66 -8.32 -5.67
C PHE A 12 2.13 -8.21 -6.10
N CYS A 13 2.74 -9.30 -6.58
CA CYS A 13 4.15 -9.27 -7.02
C CYS A 13 4.37 -8.31 -8.18
N LEU A 14 3.45 -8.29 -9.16
CA LEU A 14 3.47 -7.35 -10.28
C LEU A 14 3.35 -5.89 -9.82
N TYR A 15 2.42 -5.63 -8.91
CA TYR A 15 2.29 -4.29 -8.32
C TYR A 15 3.52 -3.88 -7.51
N ALA A 16 4.01 -4.78 -6.67
CA ALA A 16 5.11 -4.52 -5.76
C ALA A 16 6.43 -4.18 -6.50
N GLU A 17 6.67 -4.82 -7.67
CA GLU A 17 7.83 -4.48 -8.49
C GLU A 17 7.71 -3.10 -9.12
N ASP A 18 6.54 -2.75 -9.68
CA ASP A 18 6.32 -1.46 -10.33
C ASP A 18 6.23 -0.31 -9.33
N ALA A 19 5.63 -0.54 -8.16
CA ALA A 19 5.59 0.43 -7.06
C ALA A 19 6.94 0.61 -6.33
N GLY A 20 7.97 -0.17 -6.70
CA GLY A 20 9.30 -0.09 -6.09
C GLY A 20 9.40 -0.74 -4.70
N ILE A 21 8.38 -1.49 -4.27
CA ILE A 21 8.36 -2.18 -2.97
C ILE A 21 9.47 -3.24 -2.89
N PHE A 22 9.77 -3.90 -3.99
CA PHE A 22 10.86 -4.88 -4.10
C PHE A 22 12.26 -4.25 -4.23
N GLY A 23 12.37 -2.93 -4.17
CA GLY A 23 13.64 -2.21 -4.22
C GLY A 23 14.05 -1.80 -5.64
N ARG A 24 13.73 -2.57 -6.67
CA ARG A 24 13.94 -2.21 -8.08
C ARG A 24 12.79 -2.68 -8.98
N ARG A 25 12.56 -1.94 -10.05
CA ARG A 25 11.59 -2.31 -11.09
C ARG A 25 12.05 -3.58 -11.81
N GLY A 26 11.10 -4.43 -12.19
CA GLY A 26 11.37 -5.66 -12.93
C GLY A 26 12.03 -6.78 -12.10
N MET A 27 12.04 -6.68 -10.78
CA MET A 27 12.70 -7.67 -9.93
C MET A 27 11.99 -9.03 -9.95
N PHE A 28 10.66 -9.02 -9.90
CA PHE A 28 9.84 -10.23 -10.00
C PHE A 28 9.91 -10.82 -11.42
N HIS A 29 9.85 -9.96 -12.43
CA HIS A 29 10.00 -10.35 -13.84
C HIS A 29 11.32 -11.10 -14.08
N ASP A 30 12.45 -10.49 -13.70
CA ASP A 30 13.78 -11.06 -13.92
C ASP A 30 13.94 -12.39 -13.20
N TYR A 31 13.47 -12.47 -11.97
CA TYR A 31 13.50 -13.70 -11.18
C TYR A 31 12.72 -14.82 -11.87
N LEU A 32 11.47 -14.56 -12.27
CA LEU A 32 10.63 -15.55 -12.92
C LEU A 32 11.15 -15.94 -14.30
N GLN A 33 11.73 -15.01 -15.05
CA GLN A 33 12.39 -15.25 -16.34
C GLN A 33 13.61 -16.17 -16.18
N ALA A 34 14.42 -15.96 -15.16
CA ALA A 34 15.59 -16.81 -14.88
C ALA A 34 15.21 -18.24 -14.50
N HIS A 35 14.05 -18.42 -13.86
CA HIS A 35 13.59 -19.71 -13.34
C HIS A 35 12.43 -20.33 -14.14
N ARG A 36 12.27 -19.99 -15.41
CA ARG A 36 11.15 -20.45 -16.27
C ARG A 36 10.96 -21.96 -16.30
N ALA A 37 12.05 -22.73 -16.29
CA ALA A 37 12.00 -24.20 -16.37
C ALA A 37 11.44 -24.84 -15.09
N GLU A 38 11.57 -24.15 -13.96
CA GLU A 38 11.16 -24.60 -12.63
C GLU A 38 10.14 -23.63 -12.00
N ASP A 39 9.26 -23.04 -12.82
CA ASP A 39 8.29 -21.99 -12.48
C ASP A 39 7.55 -22.24 -11.16
N ARG A 40 7.05 -23.46 -10.97
CA ARG A 40 6.34 -23.85 -9.76
C ARG A 40 7.22 -23.76 -8.52
N ARG A 41 8.45 -24.24 -8.60
CA ARG A 41 9.39 -24.22 -7.48
C ARG A 41 9.81 -22.79 -7.16
N ALA A 42 10.12 -22.03 -8.19
CA ALA A 42 10.47 -20.62 -8.06
C ALA A 42 9.38 -19.81 -7.33
N LEU A 43 8.11 -20.00 -7.69
CA LEU A 43 7.00 -19.33 -7.01
C LEU A 43 6.83 -19.79 -5.55
N ILE A 44 7.02 -21.07 -5.24
CA ILE A 44 6.95 -21.57 -3.86
C ILE A 44 8.05 -20.94 -3.02
N ASP A 45 9.29 -20.96 -3.52
CA ASP A 45 10.45 -20.42 -2.80
C ASP A 45 10.34 -18.90 -2.62
N LEU A 46 9.91 -18.16 -3.65
CA LEU A 46 9.64 -16.73 -3.57
C LEU A 46 8.57 -16.41 -2.51
N PHE A 47 7.43 -17.09 -2.53
CA PHE A 47 6.34 -16.81 -1.58
C PHE A 47 6.75 -17.12 -0.15
N ARG A 48 7.59 -18.14 0.08
CA ARG A 48 8.16 -18.41 1.39
C ARG A 48 9.09 -17.29 1.85
N VAL A 49 9.96 -16.81 0.96
CA VAL A 49 10.88 -15.70 1.28
C VAL A 49 10.11 -14.41 1.59
N LEU A 50 9.05 -14.10 0.84
CA LEU A 50 8.21 -12.95 1.08
C LEU A 50 7.47 -13.00 2.44
N ASP A 51 7.22 -14.19 2.98
CA ASP A 51 6.61 -14.38 4.32
C ASP A 51 7.62 -14.42 5.47
N GLN A 52 8.92 -14.53 5.18
CA GLN A 52 9.97 -14.67 6.17
C GLN A 52 10.73 -13.37 6.40
N ARG A 53 10.88 -12.98 7.68
CA ARG A 53 11.78 -11.89 8.05
C ARG A 53 13.23 -12.26 7.74
N PRO A 54 14.10 -11.28 7.40
CA PRO A 54 15.50 -11.58 7.04
C PRO A 54 16.24 -12.46 8.06
N GLU A 55 15.95 -12.29 9.36
CA GLU A 55 16.59 -13.03 10.44
C GLU A 55 16.15 -14.51 10.52
N GLN A 56 15.05 -14.87 9.85
CA GLN A 56 14.47 -16.21 9.83
C GLN A 56 14.82 -16.99 8.56
N ARG A 57 15.48 -16.34 7.60
CA ARG A 57 15.83 -16.93 6.31
C ARG A 57 17.03 -17.85 6.41
N ASP A 58 17.08 -18.82 5.50
CA ASP A 58 18.25 -19.69 5.34
C ASP A 58 19.49 -18.84 4.98
N ARG A 59 20.63 -19.16 5.60
CA ARG A 59 21.91 -18.49 5.32
C ARG A 59 22.49 -18.80 3.94
N TYR A 60 22.01 -19.88 3.33
CA TYR A 60 22.44 -20.37 2.02
C TYR A 60 21.39 -20.09 0.93
N LEU A 61 20.47 -19.16 1.20
CA LEU A 61 19.48 -18.70 0.22
C LEU A 61 20.19 -18.05 -0.96
N ASP A 62 19.75 -18.37 -2.17
CA ASP A 62 20.27 -17.77 -3.39
C ASP A 62 20.12 -16.25 -3.36
N ASP A 63 21.11 -15.51 -3.85
CA ASP A 63 21.22 -14.07 -3.75
C ASP A 63 20.01 -13.34 -4.39
N ASP A 64 19.46 -13.87 -5.47
CA ASP A 64 18.29 -13.32 -6.16
C ASP A 64 17.02 -13.43 -5.31
N LEU A 65 16.84 -14.52 -4.56
CA LEU A 65 15.77 -14.67 -3.58
C LEU A 65 16.00 -13.84 -2.31
N ALA A 66 17.24 -13.82 -1.82
CA ALA A 66 17.61 -13.09 -0.60
C ALA A 66 17.34 -11.56 -0.74
N ALA A 67 17.41 -11.04 -1.97
CA ALA A 67 17.17 -9.64 -2.27
C ALA A 67 15.70 -9.20 -2.10
N PHE A 68 14.73 -10.12 -2.13
CA PHE A 68 13.33 -9.76 -1.93
C PHE A 68 13.05 -9.35 -0.49
N PRO A 69 12.23 -8.29 -0.25
CA PRO A 69 11.87 -7.86 1.10
C PRO A 69 10.90 -8.84 1.78
N TYR A 70 10.76 -8.70 3.10
CA TYR A 70 9.66 -9.31 3.84
C TYR A 70 8.37 -8.54 3.60
N VAL A 71 7.29 -9.24 3.26
CA VAL A 71 5.94 -8.65 3.06
C VAL A 71 5.07 -8.98 4.27
N ASN A 72 4.81 -7.97 5.10
CA ASN A 72 3.93 -8.13 6.26
C ASN A 72 2.45 -8.09 5.82
N GLY A 73 1.59 -8.89 6.42
CA GLY A 73 0.14 -8.88 6.16
C GLY A 73 -0.49 -10.26 6.03
N GLY A 74 0.32 -11.32 6.00
CA GLY A 74 -0.16 -12.70 5.94
C GLY A 74 -0.63 -13.16 4.55
N LEU A 75 -0.37 -12.36 3.50
CA LEU A 75 -0.70 -12.74 2.13
C LEU A 75 -0.01 -14.04 1.69
N PHE A 76 1.22 -14.23 2.14
CA PHE A 76 2.05 -15.38 1.80
C PHE A 76 2.09 -16.49 2.88
N ALA A 77 1.45 -16.27 4.04
CA ALA A 77 1.53 -17.16 5.21
C ALA A 77 0.91 -18.56 5.00
N ASP A 78 -0.12 -18.71 4.15
CA ASP A 78 -0.72 -20.01 3.86
C ASP A 78 0.15 -20.78 2.87
N GLU A 79 1.00 -21.70 3.38
CA GLU A 79 1.85 -22.57 2.56
C GLU A 79 1.07 -23.72 1.88
N ASN A 80 -0.19 -23.96 2.27
CA ASN A 80 -0.99 -25.08 1.75
C ASN A 80 -1.71 -24.77 0.44
N ILE A 81 -1.49 -23.58 -0.15
CA ILE A 81 -2.08 -23.29 -1.45
C ILE A 81 -1.44 -24.19 -2.52
N GLU A 82 -2.28 -24.78 -3.35
CA GLU A 82 -1.82 -25.52 -4.51
C GLU A 82 -1.31 -24.55 -5.58
N ILE A 83 -0.03 -24.62 -5.89
CA ILE A 83 0.59 -23.87 -6.99
C ILE A 83 0.81 -24.86 -8.14
N PRO A 84 0.08 -24.74 -9.24
CA PRO A 84 0.27 -25.59 -10.40
C PRO A 84 1.56 -25.22 -11.15
N ARG A 85 2.00 -26.09 -12.04
CA ARG A 85 2.94 -25.71 -13.09
C ARG A 85 2.20 -24.79 -14.08
N LEU A 86 2.73 -23.58 -14.32
CA LEU A 86 2.05 -22.63 -15.18
C LEU A 86 2.22 -22.95 -16.67
N GLY A 87 3.35 -23.54 -17.04
CA GLY A 87 3.70 -23.85 -18.41
C GLY A 87 4.14 -22.61 -19.23
N GLU A 88 4.87 -22.84 -20.30
CA GLU A 88 5.52 -21.78 -21.07
C GLU A 88 4.58 -20.66 -21.52
N LYS A 89 3.40 -21.01 -22.05
CA LYS A 89 2.44 -20.03 -22.56
C LYS A 89 1.91 -19.09 -21.47
N ILE A 90 1.67 -19.58 -20.27
CA ILE A 90 1.18 -18.75 -19.14
C ILE A 90 2.32 -17.87 -18.63
N ILE A 91 3.52 -18.42 -18.52
CA ILE A 91 4.71 -17.65 -18.14
C ILE A 91 4.99 -16.55 -19.17
N ASP A 92 4.91 -16.81 -20.47
CA ASP A 92 5.08 -15.79 -21.50
C ASP A 92 4.05 -14.66 -21.37
N LEU A 93 2.78 -15.00 -21.12
CA LEU A 93 1.74 -13.99 -20.90
C LEU A 93 1.96 -13.18 -19.62
N LEU A 94 2.42 -13.84 -18.56
CA LEU A 94 2.71 -13.17 -17.29
C LEU A 94 3.88 -12.19 -17.44
N LEU A 95 4.97 -12.61 -18.10
CA LEU A 95 6.15 -11.79 -18.28
C LEU A 95 5.91 -10.65 -19.28
N SER A 96 5.36 -10.94 -20.47
CA SER A 96 5.16 -9.94 -21.51
C SER A 96 3.96 -9.04 -21.23
N ARG A 97 2.76 -9.62 -21.11
CA ARG A 97 1.52 -8.84 -21.04
C ARG A 97 1.24 -8.25 -19.67
N ALA A 98 1.50 -9.03 -18.62
CA ALA A 98 1.17 -8.57 -17.28
C ALA A 98 2.31 -7.76 -16.64
N SER A 99 3.58 -8.06 -16.94
CA SER A 99 4.71 -7.34 -16.32
C SER A 99 5.24 -6.24 -17.25
N GLU A 100 5.60 -6.53 -18.51
CA GLU A 100 6.24 -5.52 -19.38
C GLU A 100 5.26 -4.51 -19.98
N ASP A 101 4.09 -4.98 -20.48
CA ASP A 101 3.13 -4.13 -21.21
C ASP A 101 2.24 -3.29 -20.29
N PHE A 102 2.23 -3.55 -18.97
CA PHE A 102 1.31 -2.93 -18.04
C PHE A 102 2.04 -2.32 -16.83
N ASP A 103 1.71 -1.07 -16.48
CA ASP A 103 2.25 -0.37 -15.32
C ASP A 103 1.27 -0.46 -14.13
N TRP A 104 1.54 -1.40 -13.23
CA TRP A 104 0.72 -1.62 -12.04
C TRP A 104 0.80 -0.49 -11.03
N SER A 105 1.88 0.31 -11.01
CA SER A 105 2.02 1.44 -10.10
C SER A 105 1.01 2.56 -10.36
N ALA A 106 0.46 2.61 -11.57
CA ALA A 106 -0.61 3.55 -11.93
C ALA A 106 -1.98 3.16 -11.35
N ILE A 107 -2.13 1.93 -10.82
CA ILE A 107 -3.38 1.46 -10.24
C ILE A 107 -3.45 1.91 -8.77
N SER A 108 -4.58 2.55 -8.40
CA SER A 108 -4.84 2.86 -7.00
C SER A 108 -4.93 1.59 -6.15
N PRO A 109 -4.31 1.55 -4.95
CA PRO A 109 -4.45 0.42 -4.02
C PRO A 109 -5.89 0.03 -3.72
N THR A 110 -6.84 0.97 -3.76
CA THR A 110 -8.27 0.70 -3.60
C THR A 110 -8.86 -0.18 -4.71
N ILE A 111 -8.26 -0.19 -5.92
CA ILE A 111 -8.68 -1.05 -7.03
C ILE A 111 -8.28 -2.51 -6.81
N PHE A 112 -7.30 -2.80 -5.95
CA PHE A 112 -6.95 -4.19 -5.61
C PHE A 112 -8.16 -4.98 -5.11
N GLY A 113 -9.00 -4.37 -4.27
CA GLY A 113 -10.24 -4.98 -3.83
C GLY A 113 -11.13 -5.41 -5.00
N ALA A 114 -11.27 -4.57 -6.02
CA ALA A 114 -12.07 -4.87 -7.21
C ALA A 114 -11.45 -6.00 -8.07
N VAL A 115 -10.14 -5.98 -8.26
CA VAL A 115 -9.43 -7.03 -9.01
C VAL A 115 -9.61 -8.36 -8.31
N PHE A 116 -9.44 -8.39 -6.99
CA PHE A 116 -9.59 -9.62 -6.20
C PHE A 116 -11.03 -10.10 -6.15
N GLU A 117 -12.01 -9.21 -6.02
CA GLU A 117 -13.42 -9.58 -6.13
C GLU A 117 -13.76 -10.18 -7.50
N SER A 118 -13.15 -9.68 -8.58
CA SER A 118 -13.38 -10.21 -9.93
C SER A 118 -12.88 -11.65 -10.09
N THR A 119 -11.90 -12.07 -9.31
CA THR A 119 -11.36 -13.43 -9.32
C THR A 119 -12.24 -14.42 -8.51
N LEU A 120 -13.16 -13.91 -7.68
CA LEU A 120 -14.05 -14.74 -6.88
C LEU A 120 -15.26 -15.23 -7.70
N ASN A 121 -15.67 -16.48 -7.43
CA ASN A 121 -16.92 -17.01 -7.96
C ASN A 121 -18.10 -16.10 -7.53
N PRO A 122 -19.06 -15.77 -8.45
CA PRO A 122 -20.24 -14.96 -8.15
C PRO A 122 -21.04 -15.39 -6.92
N GLU A 123 -21.12 -16.70 -6.66
CA GLU A 123 -21.80 -17.23 -5.46
C GLU A 123 -21.05 -16.92 -4.16
N THR A 124 -19.72 -17.04 -4.18
CA THR A 124 -18.87 -16.70 -3.04
C THR A 124 -18.91 -15.21 -2.75
N ARG A 125 -18.94 -14.39 -3.81
CA ARG A 125 -19.05 -12.93 -3.72
C ARG A 125 -20.38 -12.52 -3.07
N ARG A 126 -21.50 -13.08 -3.49
CA ARG A 126 -22.84 -12.80 -2.92
C ARG A 126 -22.95 -13.23 -1.46
N LYS A 127 -22.44 -14.42 -1.12
CA LYS A 127 -22.48 -14.95 0.26
C LYS A 127 -21.57 -14.18 1.21
N GLY A 128 -20.45 -13.65 0.73
CA GLY A 128 -19.50 -12.87 1.52
C GLY A 128 -19.83 -11.39 1.64
N GLY A 129 -20.88 -10.88 0.96
CA GLY A 129 -21.22 -9.46 0.95
C GLY A 129 -20.11 -8.57 0.37
N MET A 130 -19.14 -9.16 -0.32
CA MET A 130 -18.02 -8.44 -0.89
C MET A 130 -18.47 -7.69 -2.14
N HIS A 131 -18.62 -6.38 -2.02
CA HIS A 131 -18.95 -5.49 -3.12
C HIS A 131 -17.90 -4.38 -3.15
N TYR A 132 -17.18 -4.27 -4.25
CA TYR A 132 -16.28 -3.14 -4.48
C TYR A 132 -17.06 -1.83 -4.43
N THR A 133 -16.61 -0.92 -3.58
CA THR A 133 -17.13 0.44 -3.54
C THR A 133 -16.16 1.35 -4.28
N SER A 134 -16.65 2.02 -5.33
CA SER A 134 -15.82 2.93 -6.12
C SER A 134 -15.33 4.11 -5.27
N ILE A 135 -14.18 4.66 -5.63
CA ILE A 135 -13.58 5.84 -4.95
C ILE A 135 -14.59 6.98 -4.87
N GLU A 136 -15.32 7.24 -5.96
CA GLU A 136 -16.37 8.27 -5.99
C GLU A 136 -17.45 8.04 -4.92
N ASN A 137 -17.90 6.80 -4.74
CA ASN A 137 -18.91 6.48 -3.73
C ASN A 137 -18.34 6.51 -2.31
N ILE A 138 -17.07 6.18 -2.13
CA ILE A 138 -16.38 6.35 -0.85
C ILE A 138 -16.35 7.82 -0.46
N HIS A 139 -15.98 8.71 -1.39
CA HIS A 139 -15.94 10.15 -1.14
C HIS A 139 -17.30 10.76 -0.83
N LYS A 140 -18.40 10.23 -1.38
CA LYS A 140 -19.77 10.66 -0.98
C LYS A 140 -20.05 10.43 0.51
N VAL A 141 -19.30 9.55 1.16
CA VAL A 141 -19.42 9.25 2.59
C VAL A 141 -18.37 9.99 3.39
N ILE A 142 -17.08 9.85 3.05
CA ILE A 142 -15.98 10.39 3.85
C ILE A 142 -15.86 11.90 3.76
N ASP A 143 -16.18 12.50 2.59
CA ASP A 143 -16.08 13.95 2.42
C ASP A 143 -16.99 14.69 3.41
N PRO A 144 -18.32 14.48 3.42
CA PRO A 144 -19.20 15.19 4.36
C PRO A 144 -19.05 14.72 5.81
N LEU A 145 -18.47 13.53 6.04
CA LEU A 145 -18.33 12.99 7.39
C LEU A 145 -17.22 13.68 8.19
N PHE A 146 -16.07 13.95 7.58
CA PHE A 146 -14.91 14.54 8.25
C PHE A 146 -13.91 15.23 7.31
N LEU A 147 -13.84 14.83 6.04
CA LEU A 147 -12.73 15.25 5.17
C LEU A 147 -12.87 16.69 4.72
N ASP A 148 -14.10 17.17 4.47
CA ASP A 148 -14.37 18.57 4.10
C ASP A 148 -14.03 19.54 5.23
N ASP A 149 -14.32 19.16 6.48
CA ASP A 149 -13.95 19.95 7.66
C ASP A 149 -12.42 20.05 7.81
N LEU A 150 -11.71 18.94 7.59
CA LEU A 150 -10.24 18.93 7.64
C LEU A 150 -9.61 19.74 6.51
N LYS A 151 -10.17 19.68 5.30
CA LYS A 151 -9.75 20.53 4.17
C LYS A 151 -9.97 22.01 4.45
N ALA A 152 -11.13 22.37 5.00
CA ALA A 152 -11.46 23.74 5.37
C ALA A 152 -10.50 24.26 6.45
N GLU A 153 -10.25 23.49 7.51
CA GLU A 153 -9.30 23.85 8.56
C GLU A 153 -7.91 24.11 7.99
N LEU A 154 -7.40 23.21 7.14
CA LEU A 154 -6.08 23.39 6.53
C LEU A 154 -6.04 24.65 5.66
N ALA A 155 -7.09 24.95 4.92
CA ALA A 155 -7.19 26.16 4.11
C ALA A 155 -7.17 27.44 4.99
N GLU A 156 -7.89 27.45 6.10
CA GLU A 156 -7.86 28.54 7.08
C GLU A 156 -6.44 28.72 7.68
N ILE A 157 -5.78 27.63 8.04
CA ILE A 157 -4.42 27.68 8.59
C ILE A 157 -3.44 28.27 7.55
N LYS A 158 -3.53 27.85 6.30
CA LYS A 158 -2.68 28.34 5.21
C LYS A 158 -2.88 29.84 4.95
N ALA A 159 -4.08 30.38 5.22
CA ALA A 159 -4.40 31.80 5.08
C ALA A 159 -3.85 32.68 6.22
N ILE A 160 -3.32 32.11 7.30
CA ILE A 160 -2.78 32.89 8.43
C ILE A 160 -1.52 33.66 7.97
N PRO A 161 -1.52 35.02 8.08
CA PRO A 161 -0.42 35.81 7.57
C PRO A 161 0.85 35.78 8.43
N VAL A 162 0.72 35.44 9.73
CA VAL A 162 1.82 35.42 10.69
C VAL A 162 2.48 34.04 10.68
N ASP A 163 3.70 33.94 10.16
CA ASP A 163 4.42 32.67 9.98
C ASP A 163 4.54 31.83 11.26
N ARG A 164 4.86 32.47 12.40
CA ARG A 164 4.97 31.75 13.68
C ARG A 164 3.64 31.13 14.11
N THR A 165 2.54 31.83 13.90
CA THR A 165 1.20 31.33 14.23
C THR A 165 0.81 30.23 13.27
N ARG A 166 1.07 30.42 11.98
CA ARG A 166 0.81 29.41 10.94
C ARG A 166 1.59 28.11 11.21
N ASP A 167 2.88 28.19 11.53
CA ASP A 167 3.71 27.04 11.91
C ASP A 167 3.12 26.25 13.09
N MET A 168 2.79 26.95 14.18
CA MET A 168 2.19 26.32 15.35
C MET A 168 0.86 25.62 15.02
N ARG A 169 0.03 26.25 14.19
CA ARG A 169 -1.28 25.70 13.79
C ARG A 169 -1.14 24.51 12.84
N LEU A 170 -0.15 24.52 11.94
CA LEU A 170 0.14 23.38 11.06
C LEU A 170 0.61 22.16 11.85
N ARG A 171 1.47 22.35 12.85
CA ARG A 171 1.89 21.24 13.74
C ARG A 171 0.72 20.69 14.54
N GLY A 172 -0.12 21.58 15.12
CA GLY A 172 -1.33 21.15 15.80
C GLY A 172 -2.32 20.42 14.89
N PHE A 173 -2.37 20.79 13.61
CA PHE A 173 -3.18 20.08 12.60
C PHE A 173 -2.62 18.67 12.31
N GLN A 174 -1.29 18.52 12.19
CA GLN A 174 -0.68 17.20 12.07
C GLN A 174 -0.97 16.30 13.29
N ASP A 175 -0.82 16.85 14.51
CA ASP A 175 -1.14 16.13 15.76
C ASP A 175 -2.62 15.72 15.78
N ARG A 176 -3.52 16.58 15.31
CA ARG A 176 -4.95 16.25 15.16
C ARG A 176 -5.15 15.11 14.18
N LEU A 177 -4.53 15.14 12.98
CA LEU A 177 -4.63 14.06 12.01
C LEU A 177 -4.14 12.73 12.61
N ALA A 178 -3.01 12.75 13.31
CA ALA A 178 -2.43 11.58 13.97
C ALA A 178 -3.29 11.03 15.11
N GLY A 179 -4.09 11.88 15.75
CA GLY A 179 -5.00 11.49 16.84
C GLY A 179 -6.31 10.86 16.38
N LEU A 180 -6.69 10.99 15.11
CA LEU A 180 -7.93 10.41 14.58
C LEU A 180 -7.84 8.87 14.54
N LYS A 181 -8.97 8.21 14.78
CA LYS A 181 -9.11 6.76 14.66
C LYS A 181 -10.34 6.42 13.84
N PHE A 182 -10.18 5.47 12.95
CA PHE A 182 -11.22 5.05 12.01
C PHE A 182 -11.54 3.58 12.20
N LEU A 183 -12.82 3.25 12.28
CA LEU A 183 -13.30 1.88 12.36
C LEU A 183 -14.33 1.66 11.26
N ASP A 184 -14.07 0.66 10.43
CA ASP A 184 -15.06 0.12 9.50
C ASP A 184 -15.54 -1.25 10.02
N PRO A 185 -16.79 -1.36 10.48
CA PRO A 185 -17.30 -2.59 11.08
C PRO A 185 -17.64 -3.69 10.07
N ALA A 186 -17.52 -3.42 8.77
CA ALA A 186 -17.75 -4.38 7.69
C ALA A 186 -16.82 -4.06 6.51
N CYS A 187 -15.51 -4.04 6.79
CA CYS A 187 -14.53 -3.40 5.91
C CYS A 187 -14.29 -4.11 4.57
N GLY A 188 -14.73 -5.34 4.39
CA GLY A 188 -14.48 -6.09 3.16
C GLY A 188 -12.99 -6.14 2.82
N SER A 189 -12.66 -5.73 1.60
CA SER A 189 -11.27 -5.57 1.12
C SER A 189 -10.57 -4.28 1.60
N GLY A 190 -11.19 -3.51 2.50
CA GLY A 190 -10.59 -2.34 3.13
C GLY A 190 -10.63 -1.05 2.31
N ASN A 191 -11.48 -0.96 1.29
CA ASN A 191 -11.51 0.18 0.36
C ASN A 191 -11.74 1.52 1.07
N PHE A 192 -12.68 1.60 2.02
CA PHE A 192 -12.94 2.81 2.81
C PHE A 192 -11.74 3.18 3.67
N LEU A 193 -11.12 2.20 4.32
CA LEU A 193 -9.95 2.45 5.19
C LEU A 193 -8.76 2.92 4.36
N THR A 194 -8.51 2.29 3.21
CA THR A 194 -7.41 2.63 2.31
C THR A 194 -7.58 4.04 1.74
N GLU A 195 -8.76 4.39 1.21
CA GLU A 195 -9.00 5.74 0.66
C GLU A 195 -8.98 6.81 1.74
N THR A 196 -9.49 6.49 2.94
CA THR A 196 -9.41 7.40 4.10
C THR A 196 -7.93 7.64 4.48
N TYR A 197 -7.12 6.59 4.57
CA TYR A 197 -5.69 6.72 4.82
C TYR A 197 -5.00 7.60 3.77
N LEU A 198 -5.22 7.33 2.49
CA LEU A 198 -4.64 8.10 1.39
C LEU A 198 -5.07 9.58 1.44
N SER A 199 -6.34 9.85 1.76
CA SER A 199 -6.85 11.21 1.86
C SER A 199 -6.23 11.98 3.03
N LEU A 200 -6.08 11.35 4.20
CA LEU A 200 -5.38 11.96 5.33
C LEU A 200 -3.90 12.19 5.03
N ARG A 201 -3.24 11.25 4.36
CA ARG A 201 -1.84 11.40 3.94
C ARG A 201 -1.65 12.56 2.95
N ARG A 202 -2.61 12.78 2.05
CA ARG A 202 -2.59 13.94 1.15
C ARG A 202 -2.66 15.26 1.93
N LEU A 203 -3.56 15.37 2.91
CA LEU A 203 -3.68 16.56 3.78
C LEU A 203 -2.42 16.78 4.63
N GLU A 204 -1.89 15.71 5.22
CA GLU A 204 -0.64 15.78 5.97
C GLU A 204 0.52 16.23 5.09
N ASN A 205 0.66 15.69 3.89
CA ASN A 205 1.69 16.09 2.94
C ASN A 205 1.57 17.57 2.54
N GLU A 206 0.37 18.11 2.42
CA GLU A 206 0.16 19.54 2.19
C GLU A 206 0.62 20.37 3.39
N ALA A 207 0.27 19.97 4.61
CA ALA A 207 0.72 20.66 5.83
C ALA A 207 2.24 20.63 5.96
N VAL A 208 2.86 19.49 5.69
CA VAL A 208 4.34 19.34 5.71
C VAL A 208 5.01 20.23 4.66
N LYS A 209 4.47 20.31 3.44
CA LYS A 209 5.01 21.21 2.41
C LYS A 209 5.00 22.67 2.87
N GLU A 210 3.92 23.13 3.50
CA GLU A 210 3.84 24.49 4.06
C GLU A 210 4.88 24.71 5.18
N LEU A 211 5.04 23.74 6.10
CA LEU A 211 6.07 23.79 7.15
C LEU A 211 7.48 23.90 6.57
N ILE A 212 7.81 23.12 5.54
CA ILE A 212 9.11 23.19 4.85
C ILE A 212 9.35 24.58 4.24
N VAL A 213 8.31 25.19 3.66
CA VAL A 213 8.42 26.54 3.10
C VAL A 213 8.69 27.57 4.20
N LEU A 214 8.00 27.47 5.33
CA LEU A 214 8.20 28.35 6.50
C LEU A 214 9.60 28.20 7.09
N ASP A 215 10.10 26.97 7.21
CA ASP A 215 11.46 26.72 7.73
C ASP A 215 12.55 27.27 6.78
N LYS A 216 12.41 27.08 5.47
CA LYS A 216 13.32 27.68 4.48
C LYS A 216 13.31 29.22 4.57
N GLY A 217 12.17 29.85 4.82
CA GLY A 217 12.06 31.28 5.04
C GLY A 217 12.83 31.76 6.29
N ARG A 218 12.86 30.96 7.34
CA ARG A 218 13.58 31.26 8.60
C ARG A 218 15.10 31.04 8.50
N TYR A 219 15.51 29.97 7.82
CA TYR A 219 16.93 29.57 7.71
C TYR A 219 17.56 29.91 6.36
N GLY A 220 16.85 30.59 5.49
CA GLY A 220 17.10 30.78 4.05
C GLY A 220 18.29 31.62 3.65
N LYS A 221 19.43 31.56 4.38
CA LYS A 221 20.70 32.09 3.90
C LYS A 221 21.91 31.14 4.02
N GLN A 222 21.75 29.94 4.49
CA GLN A 222 22.91 29.06 4.73
C GLN A 222 22.74 27.58 4.49
N VAL A 223 22.06 27.11 3.47
CA VAL A 223 22.26 25.70 3.06
C VAL A 223 22.18 25.57 1.53
N SER A 224 23.32 25.71 0.89
CA SER A 224 23.56 25.06 -0.40
C SER A 224 23.92 23.60 -0.11
N GLY A 225 23.12 22.65 -0.57
CA GLY A 225 23.47 21.25 -0.64
C GLY A 225 22.99 20.40 0.52
N GLN A 226 22.15 19.45 0.20
CA GLN A 226 21.64 18.33 1.02
C GLN A 226 20.83 18.70 2.27
N MET A 227 19.51 18.75 2.08
CA MET A 227 18.59 18.60 3.21
C MET A 227 18.66 17.15 3.68
N THR A 228 19.30 16.91 4.80
CA THR A 228 19.09 15.71 5.60
C THR A 228 17.74 15.86 6.29
N LEU A 229 16.75 15.10 5.84
CA LEU A 229 15.50 14.84 6.55
C LEU A 229 15.86 14.12 7.87
N GLY A 230 16.11 14.84 8.95
CA GLY A 230 16.45 14.17 10.20
C GLY A 230 17.09 14.99 11.31
N GLU A 231 17.47 16.24 11.08
CA GLU A 231 18.04 17.06 12.16
C GLU A 231 17.03 18.09 12.67
N GLU A 232 16.55 17.81 13.86
CA GLU A 232 15.75 18.64 14.78
C GLU A 232 14.30 19.00 14.39
N GLY A 233 13.37 18.11 14.72
CA GLY A 233 12.02 18.55 15.17
C GLY A 233 10.87 18.39 14.21
N ILE A 234 11.03 17.97 12.97
CA ILE A 234 9.91 17.62 12.10
C ILE A 234 9.88 16.11 11.94
N ASN A 235 8.95 15.43 12.63
CA ASN A 235 8.52 14.12 12.19
C ASN A 235 7.61 14.34 10.97
N PRO A 236 8.10 14.14 9.74
CA PRO A 236 7.36 14.58 8.55
C PRO A 236 6.08 13.76 8.34
N ILE A 237 5.96 12.61 9.00
CA ILE A 237 4.87 11.66 8.82
C ILE A 237 4.38 11.19 10.17
N GLN A 238 3.15 11.58 10.53
CA GLN A 238 2.48 11.17 11.77
C GLN A 238 1.26 10.29 11.51
N VAL A 239 0.58 10.48 10.37
CA VAL A 239 -0.55 9.62 9.97
C VAL A 239 -0.03 8.22 9.68
N SER A 240 -0.54 7.25 10.43
CA SER A 240 -0.08 5.86 10.44
C SER A 240 -1.25 4.89 10.21
N ILE A 241 -0.97 3.75 9.61
CA ILE A 241 -1.95 2.67 9.44
C ILE A 241 -2.49 2.13 10.78
N SER A 242 -1.79 2.36 11.90
CA SER A 242 -2.25 1.99 13.24
C SER A 242 -3.50 2.74 13.72
N GLN A 243 -3.94 3.76 12.99
CA GLN A 243 -5.17 4.52 13.25
C GLN A 243 -6.42 3.87 12.65
N PHE A 244 -6.24 2.85 11.80
CA PHE A 244 -7.30 2.24 11.00
C PHE A 244 -7.63 0.84 11.49
N TYR A 245 -8.90 0.61 11.76
CA TYR A 245 -9.43 -0.64 12.31
C TYR A 245 -10.54 -1.15 11.40
N GLY A 246 -10.52 -2.43 11.08
CA GLY A 246 -11.55 -3.09 10.28
C GLY A 246 -12.05 -4.35 10.95
N ILE A 247 -13.35 -4.64 10.80
CA ILE A 247 -13.94 -5.92 11.16
C ILE A 247 -14.42 -6.59 9.87
N GLU A 248 -13.99 -7.81 9.65
CA GLU A 248 -14.40 -8.62 8.49
C GLU A 248 -14.43 -10.09 8.89
N ILE A 249 -15.44 -10.83 8.41
CA ILE A 249 -15.65 -12.26 8.71
C ILE A 249 -14.91 -13.19 7.74
N THR A 250 -14.53 -12.67 6.57
CA THR A 250 -13.92 -13.44 5.49
C THR A 250 -12.38 -13.28 5.54
N ASP A 251 -11.66 -14.32 5.93
CA ASP A 251 -10.18 -14.32 6.03
C ASP A 251 -9.49 -13.80 4.76
N PHE A 252 -10.04 -14.16 3.60
CA PHE A 252 -9.52 -13.69 2.32
C PHE A 252 -9.61 -12.16 2.19
N ALA A 253 -10.76 -11.57 2.50
CA ALA A 253 -10.95 -10.12 2.45
C ALA A 253 -10.07 -9.39 3.47
N VAL A 254 -9.92 -9.96 4.68
CA VAL A 254 -8.97 -9.44 5.70
C VAL A 254 -7.53 -9.39 5.13
N THR A 255 -7.11 -10.45 4.44
CA THR A 255 -5.78 -10.50 3.84
C THR A 255 -5.61 -9.42 2.77
N VAL A 256 -6.60 -9.25 1.90
CA VAL A 256 -6.60 -8.19 0.87
C VAL A 256 -6.54 -6.80 1.52
N ALA A 257 -7.38 -6.55 2.53
CA ALA A 257 -7.41 -5.26 3.24
C ALA A 257 -6.07 -4.92 3.90
N LYS A 258 -5.44 -5.89 4.56
CA LYS A 258 -4.10 -5.72 5.15
C LYS A 258 -3.03 -5.41 4.08
N THR A 259 -3.10 -6.09 2.94
CA THR A 259 -2.16 -5.90 1.83
C THR A 259 -2.34 -4.53 1.18
N ALA A 260 -3.60 -4.07 1.01
CA ALA A 260 -3.90 -2.76 0.42
C ALA A 260 -3.48 -1.58 1.32
N LEU A 261 -3.45 -1.79 2.65
CA LEU A 261 -3.02 -0.78 3.63
C LEU A 261 -1.51 -0.80 3.88
N TRP A 262 -0.86 -1.88 3.53
CA TRP A 262 0.59 -2.03 3.73
C TRP A 262 1.39 -1.30 2.67
#